data_b100af12876449c19b8ba35f7132b606
#
_entry.id   b100af12876449c19b8ba35f7132b606
#
_cell.length_a   1.000
_cell.length_b   1.000
_cell.length_c   1.000
_cell.angle_alpha   90.00
_cell.angle_beta   90.00
_cell.angle_gamma   90.00
#
_symmetry.space_group_name_H-M   'P 1'
#
loop_
_entity.id
_entity.type
_entity.pdbx_description
1 polymer ?
#
loop_
_entity_poly.entity_id
_entity_poly.type
_entity_poly.pdbx_seq_one_letter_code
_entity_poly.pdbx_strand_id
1 'polypeptide(L)'
;MQSGTADGLDITYHEGYRVKRLTVCGRDISEYAIVKVADVTEYEPLAAQESMDVAADELQSYIEKTCGARLAIVTDHDAAPAHALRLAIGSVADYGDEAFSIKVTDSGDVVITGGRYRGCMYGVYDFLEEDIGWRFVNDIYGRHSGNNNYQIDYLYESEHVDVTSAADRFEDSSIKYREFYDAADTVYNTPLAKKFKVSFNVPGAYGLTGKACHGLDADHSNIFKNDEYLGERIEGRQPCYTNEDIITAIENYVIWKVESGIAAGQRIGREIVTIDIAQPDNASFCTCDDCRAVFNKEGCNTGAVLMMTNRAAAVLAEAYPGVYVSMLAYHGTDAPPKTVRPLDNVRISYCFYISNGDFYCNTHHIDDENCPGNFKMNRLFKKWTEMSPNVDVWYYPLQWYNVAYSMPLFDSILNDMKYLASQNIGGLMYHGQLGDGSILYPLSLYLGSRLAWDASITEEEYYAYALEWFHIVYGEESGDDVYTYFRMCETANDILDECCCSFHHGLDYAGDHCMVDAKYMADNFDFMYELYHDALDEAESAGQEKRLKSYFSGMMYVCIGITYEDRYTNGSSDERAVMAERYRECYDMFVECNRMVTFEAMEGASPSYFNAEFDLERNPFEYFVPDPFGE
;
A
#
# COMPACT_ATOMS: atom_id res chain seq x y z
N MET A 1 10.17 23.17 23.73
CA MET A 1 9.32 22.05 23.28
C MET A 1 7.96 22.58 22.91
N GLN A 2 7.60 22.56 21.65
CA GLN A 2 6.19 22.70 21.27
C GLN A 2 5.62 21.27 21.21
N SER A 3 4.90 20.89 22.26
CA SER A 3 4.10 19.66 22.22
C SER A 3 2.85 19.92 21.39
N GLY A 4 2.81 19.38 20.22
CA GLY A 4 1.57 19.26 19.46
C GLY A 4 0.85 18.00 19.92
N THR A 5 -0.19 18.13 20.73
CA THR A 5 -1.07 16.99 21.04
C THR A 5 -2.03 16.78 19.89
N ALA A 6 -1.75 15.78 19.06
CA ALA A 6 -2.78 15.11 18.31
C ALA A 6 -3.25 13.94 19.20
N ASP A 7 -4.41 14.09 19.84
CA ASP A 7 -5.13 13.05 20.60
C ASP A 7 -4.34 12.32 21.71
N GLY A 8 -3.58 13.07 22.52
CA GLY A 8 -2.88 12.51 23.67
C GLY A 8 -1.61 11.71 23.33
N LEU A 9 -1.16 11.75 22.10
CA LEU A 9 0.16 11.30 21.71
C LEU A 9 1.12 12.48 21.85
N ASP A 10 2.05 12.40 22.80
CA ASP A 10 3.14 13.37 22.90
C ASP A 10 4.08 13.19 21.70
N ILE A 11 3.83 13.93 20.63
CA ILE A 11 4.85 14.17 19.61
C ILE A 11 5.75 15.23 20.21
N THR A 12 6.85 14.82 20.80
CA THR A 12 7.79 15.71 21.44
C THR A 12 8.64 16.37 20.36
N TYR A 13 8.29 17.61 20.00
CA TYR A 13 9.23 18.48 19.29
C TYR A 13 10.15 19.13 20.31
N HIS A 14 11.44 18.96 20.17
CA HIS A 14 12.40 19.68 21.01
C HIS A 14 12.29 21.18 20.76
N GLU A 15 12.40 21.98 21.82
CA GLU A 15 12.60 23.42 21.70
C GLU A 15 13.96 23.66 21.02
N GLY A 16 13.92 24.14 19.78
CA GLY A 16 15.07 24.39 18.95
C GLY A 16 15.01 23.64 17.61
N TYR A 17 15.81 24.07 16.68
CA TYR A 17 15.93 23.41 15.39
C TYR A 17 16.87 22.22 15.50
N ARG A 18 16.47 21.08 14.91
CA ARG A 18 17.27 19.84 14.95
C ARG A 18 18.55 19.93 14.12
N VAL A 19 18.57 20.75 13.07
CA VAL A 19 19.78 21.08 12.31
C VAL A 19 20.18 22.52 12.66
N LYS A 20 21.32 22.69 13.32
CA LYS A 20 21.77 24.02 13.79
C LYS A 20 22.28 24.89 12.66
N ARG A 21 22.85 24.28 11.61
CA ARG A 21 23.35 24.97 10.43
C ARG A 21 23.11 24.14 9.19
N LEU A 22 22.40 24.73 8.21
CA LEU A 22 22.20 24.16 6.88
C LEU A 22 22.92 25.04 5.85
N THR A 23 23.77 24.42 5.04
CA THR A 23 24.54 25.12 4.00
C THR A 23 24.44 24.38 2.66
N VAL A 24 24.72 25.09 1.57
CA VAL A 24 24.94 24.49 0.25
C VAL A 24 26.34 24.94 -0.22
N CYS A 25 27.24 23.99 -0.40
CA CYS A 25 28.67 24.26 -0.71
C CYS A 25 29.28 25.25 0.28
N GLY A 26 29.02 25.09 1.58
CA GLY A 26 29.50 25.93 2.67
C GLY A 26 28.82 27.30 2.83
N ARG A 27 27.87 27.66 1.93
CA ARG A 27 27.11 28.92 2.01
C ARG A 27 25.83 28.71 2.80
N ASP A 28 25.50 29.65 3.67
CA ASP A 28 24.32 29.56 4.53
C ASP A 28 23.03 29.56 3.71
N ILE A 29 22.10 28.66 4.07
CA ILE A 29 20.83 28.48 3.34
C ILE A 29 19.98 29.76 3.35
N SER A 30 20.10 30.62 4.35
CA SER A 30 19.37 31.89 4.44
C SER A 30 19.71 32.89 3.33
N GLU A 31 20.81 32.65 2.59
CA GLU A 31 21.18 33.45 1.43
C GLU A 31 20.48 33.01 0.14
N TYR A 32 19.70 31.94 0.19
CA TYR A 32 19.02 31.34 -0.98
C TYR A 32 17.56 31.79 -1.10
N ALA A 33 17.06 31.75 -2.31
CA ALA A 33 15.64 31.81 -2.59
C ALA A 33 15.21 30.53 -3.34
N ILE A 34 13.95 30.13 -3.20
CA ILE A 34 13.34 29.08 -4.00
C ILE A 34 12.84 29.71 -5.29
N VAL A 35 13.29 29.21 -6.43
CA VAL A 35 12.87 29.69 -7.77
C VAL A 35 12.04 28.61 -8.41
N LYS A 36 10.75 28.87 -8.68
CA LYS A 36 9.87 27.95 -9.39
C LYS A 36 9.54 28.44 -10.79
N VAL A 37 9.11 27.53 -11.67
CA VAL A 37 8.62 27.87 -13.01
C VAL A 37 7.31 28.65 -12.89
N ALA A 38 7.22 29.81 -13.55
CA ALA A 38 6.05 30.68 -13.50
C ALA A 38 4.91 30.19 -14.41
N ASP A 39 5.26 29.67 -15.57
CA ASP A 39 4.32 29.25 -16.61
C ASP A 39 4.59 27.81 -17.02
N VAL A 40 3.71 26.92 -16.62
CA VAL A 40 3.76 25.48 -16.92
C VAL A 40 2.77 25.09 -18.03
N THR A 41 2.19 26.06 -18.74
CA THR A 41 1.10 25.85 -19.72
C THR A 41 1.47 24.92 -20.87
N GLU A 42 2.75 24.82 -21.22
CA GLU A 42 3.27 23.90 -22.23
C GLU A 42 3.16 22.42 -21.80
N TYR A 43 3.03 22.17 -20.49
CA TYR A 43 3.18 20.86 -19.86
C TYR A 43 1.87 20.32 -19.28
N GLU A 44 0.72 20.72 -19.77
CA GLU A 44 -0.58 20.49 -19.15
C GLU A 44 -0.81 21.28 -17.84
N PRO A 45 -1.32 22.49 -17.98
CA PRO A 45 -1.14 23.61 -17.04
C PRO A 45 -1.53 23.35 -15.59
N LEU A 46 -2.66 22.66 -15.34
CA LEU A 46 -3.17 22.55 -13.97
C LEU A 46 -2.39 21.56 -13.13
N ALA A 47 -2.10 20.36 -13.65
CA ALA A 47 -1.40 19.33 -12.89
C ALA A 47 0.05 19.70 -12.57
N ALA A 48 0.74 20.21 -13.57
CA ALA A 48 2.12 20.66 -13.40
C ALA A 48 2.19 21.88 -12.47
N GLN A 49 1.23 22.81 -12.56
CA GLN A 49 1.18 23.97 -11.66
C GLN A 49 0.90 23.56 -10.21
N GLU A 50 -0.09 22.71 -9.97
CA GLU A 50 -0.38 22.20 -8.62
C GLU A 50 0.83 21.52 -8.01
N SER A 51 1.49 20.65 -8.77
CA SER A 51 2.68 19.92 -8.32
C SER A 51 3.87 20.85 -8.05
N MET A 52 4.08 21.84 -8.91
CA MET A 52 5.14 22.84 -8.75
C MET A 52 4.90 23.74 -7.54
N ASP A 53 3.66 24.18 -7.32
CA ASP A 53 3.29 25.01 -6.17
C ASP A 53 3.48 24.24 -4.86
N VAL A 54 3.02 22.99 -4.80
CA VAL A 54 3.25 22.10 -3.65
C VAL A 54 4.73 21.89 -3.42
N ALA A 55 5.52 21.61 -4.46
CA ALA A 55 6.96 21.43 -4.34
C ALA A 55 7.65 22.66 -3.71
N ALA A 56 7.30 23.87 -4.15
CA ALA A 56 7.88 25.09 -3.62
C ALA A 56 7.46 25.37 -2.17
N ASP A 57 6.17 25.19 -1.86
CA ASP A 57 5.63 25.43 -0.51
C ASP A 57 6.17 24.42 0.51
N GLU A 58 6.26 23.14 0.15
CA GLU A 58 6.81 22.08 1.00
C GLU A 58 8.32 22.31 1.23
N LEU A 59 9.08 22.62 0.18
CA LEU A 59 10.50 22.92 0.32
C LEU A 59 10.73 24.10 1.27
N GLN A 60 9.96 25.19 1.14
CA GLN A 60 10.03 26.34 2.05
C GLN A 60 9.70 25.91 3.49
N SER A 61 8.60 25.19 3.66
CA SER A 61 8.11 24.76 4.98
C SER A 61 9.13 23.87 5.70
N TYR A 62 9.68 22.86 4.99
CA TYR A 62 10.64 21.94 5.60
C TYR A 62 12.00 22.57 5.85
N ILE A 63 12.51 23.46 5.00
CA ILE A 63 13.73 24.26 5.30
C ILE A 63 13.51 25.11 6.56
N GLU A 64 12.36 25.80 6.67
CA GLU A 64 12.04 26.58 7.86
C GLU A 64 11.97 25.70 9.12
N LYS A 65 11.34 24.53 9.04
CA LYS A 65 11.33 23.55 10.16
C LYS A 65 12.71 23.00 10.48
N THR A 66 13.57 22.84 9.49
CA THR A 66 14.93 22.30 9.64
C THR A 66 15.82 23.22 10.47
N CYS A 67 15.92 24.51 10.11
CA CYS A 67 16.90 25.44 10.65
C CYS A 67 16.38 26.86 10.92
N GLY A 68 15.09 27.12 10.74
CA GLY A 68 14.45 28.43 10.96
C GLY A 68 14.56 29.42 9.80
N ALA A 69 15.23 29.06 8.72
CA ALA A 69 15.37 29.93 7.56
C ALA A 69 14.11 29.84 6.66
N ARG A 70 13.30 30.90 6.64
CA ARG A 70 12.19 31.01 5.71
C ARG A 70 12.63 31.66 4.40
N LEU A 71 12.82 30.85 3.37
CA LEU A 71 13.29 31.31 2.07
C LEU A 71 12.16 32.01 1.29
N ALA A 72 12.50 33.04 0.50
CA ALA A 72 11.53 33.63 -0.42
C ALA A 72 11.22 32.67 -1.58
N ILE A 73 9.96 32.56 -1.96
CA ILE A 73 9.56 31.86 -3.20
C ILE A 73 9.37 32.95 -4.28
N VAL A 74 10.11 32.81 -5.38
CA VAL A 74 10.04 33.68 -6.55
C VAL A 74 9.86 32.82 -7.79
N THR A 75 9.53 33.44 -8.91
CA THR A 75 9.40 32.76 -10.19
C THR A 75 10.62 33.00 -11.09
N ASP A 76 10.78 32.20 -12.12
CA ASP A 76 11.83 32.38 -13.14
C ASP A 76 11.62 33.64 -14.00
N HIS A 77 10.46 34.30 -13.90
CA HIS A 77 10.18 35.61 -14.51
C HIS A 77 10.62 36.79 -13.62
N ASP A 78 10.92 36.54 -12.37
CA ASP A 78 11.40 37.57 -11.44
C ASP A 78 12.90 37.84 -11.62
N ALA A 79 13.40 38.87 -10.95
CA ALA A 79 14.83 39.10 -10.89
C ALA A 79 15.56 37.91 -10.27
N ALA A 80 16.57 37.39 -10.96
CA ALA A 80 17.30 36.21 -10.48
C ALA A 80 17.95 36.50 -9.13
N PRO A 81 17.71 35.68 -8.09
CA PRO A 81 18.41 35.78 -6.83
C PRO A 81 19.89 35.43 -7.01
N ALA A 82 20.73 35.85 -6.04
CA ALA A 82 22.15 35.55 -6.08
C ALA A 82 22.43 34.05 -5.97
N HIS A 83 21.61 33.34 -5.20
CA HIS A 83 21.67 31.88 -4.98
C HIS A 83 20.27 31.30 -4.94
N ALA A 84 20.09 30.09 -5.48
CA ALA A 84 18.78 29.51 -5.65
C ALA A 84 18.73 28.00 -5.38
N LEU A 85 17.60 27.59 -4.77
CA LEU A 85 17.04 26.26 -4.93
C LEU A 85 16.04 26.33 -6.10
N ARG A 86 16.40 25.78 -7.26
CA ARG A 86 15.61 25.91 -8.49
C ARG A 86 14.76 24.67 -8.73
N LEU A 87 13.47 24.88 -8.91
CA LEU A 87 12.49 23.88 -9.30
C LEU A 87 12.21 24.02 -10.79
N ALA A 88 12.52 23.00 -11.56
CA ALA A 88 12.44 23.01 -13.01
C ALA A 88 11.63 21.83 -13.56
N ILE A 89 11.09 21.97 -14.77
CA ILE A 89 10.42 20.90 -15.50
C ILE A 89 11.35 20.45 -16.63
N GLY A 90 11.65 19.16 -16.64
CA GLY A 90 12.46 18.52 -17.68
C GLY A 90 11.64 18.14 -18.91
N SER A 91 12.33 17.72 -19.98
CA SER A 91 11.66 17.24 -21.17
C SER A 91 10.92 15.93 -20.90
N VAL A 92 9.76 15.72 -21.55
CA VAL A 92 9.02 14.45 -21.45
C VAL A 92 9.85 13.26 -21.93
N ALA A 93 10.74 13.49 -22.90
CA ALA A 93 11.59 12.44 -23.44
C ALA A 93 12.61 11.91 -22.43
N ASP A 94 13.10 12.78 -21.54
CA ASP A 94 14.14 12.42 -20.57
C ASP A 94 13.57 12.05 -19.19
N TYR A 95 12.46 12.67 -18.80
CA TYR A 95 11.90 12.56 -17.44
C TYR A 95 10.52 11.88 -17.39
N GLY A 96 9.83 11.72 -18.51
CA GLY A 96 8.44 11.25 -18.48
C GLY A 96 7.55 12.15 -17.61
N ASP A 97 6.79 11.53 -16.72
CA ASP A 97 5.84 12.23 -15.86
C ASP A 97 6.36 12.44 -14.43
N GLU A 98 7.20 11.54 -13.92
CA GLU A 98 7.52 11.44 -12.50
C GLU A 98 9.02 11.37 -12.18
N ALA A 99 9.89 11.02 -13.14
CA ALA A 99 11.32 11.01 -12.90
C ALA A 99 11.83 12.40 -12.51
N PHE A 100 12.92 12.42 -11.75
CA PHE A 100 13.57 13.67 -11.38
C PHE A 100 15.10 13.53 -11.38
N SER A 101 15.77 14.69 -11.38
CA SER A 101 17.19 14.80 -11.07
C SER A 101 17.43 15.91 -10.07
N ILE A 102 18.42 15.72 -9.25
CA ILE A 102 18.98 16.74 -8.34
C ILE A 102 20.39 17.02 -8.79
N LYS A 103 20.77 18.28 -8.86
CA LYS A 103 22.09 18.69 -9.27
C LYS A 103 22.55 19.94 -8.54
N VAL A 104 23.74 19.89 -7.96
CA VAL A 104 24.43 21.06 -7.39
C VAL A 104 25.35 21.64 -8.45
N THR A 105 25.11 22.90 -8.84
CA THR A 105 25.89 23.58 -9.87
C THR A 105 27.23 24.12 -9.35
N ASP A 106 28.16 24.44 -10.22
CA ASP A 106 29.44 25.07 -9.86
C ASP A 106 29.25 26.42 -9.15
N SER A 107 28.14 27.12 -9.36
CA SER A 107 27.78 28.36 -8.65
C SER A 107 27.21 28.10 -7.25
N GLY A 108 26.94 26.84 -6.89
CA GLY A 108 26.33 26.44 -5.63
C GLY A 108 24.81 26.55 -5.61
N ASP A 109 24.15 26.69 -6.75
CA ASP A 109 22.69 26.53 -6.83
C ASP A 109 22.33 25.02 -6.79
N VAL A 110 21.24 24.67 -6.14
CA VAL A 110 20.63 23.34 -6.25
C VAL A 110 19.53 23.41 -7.31
N VAL A 111 19.55 22.49 -8.27
CA VAL A 111 18.53 22.39 -9.32
C VAL A 111 17.82 21.05 -9.19
N ILE A 112 16.54 21.07 -8.87
CA ILE A 112 15.65 19.92 -8.86
C ILE A 112 14.81 19.98 -10.13
N THR A 113 15.10 19.09 -11.07
CA THR A 113 14.37 19.01 -12.35
C THR A 113 13.50 17.76 -12.31
N GLY A 114 12.22 17.91 -12.56
CA GLY A 114 11.29 16.77 -12.58
C GLY A 114 10.49 16.64 -13.85
N GLY A 115 9.86 15.48 -14.03
CA GLY A 115 8.93 15.23 -15.12
C GLY A 115 7.70 16.13 -15.05
N ARG A 116 6.93 16.12 -16.12
CA ARG A 116 5.87 17.12 -16.40
C ARG A 116 4.76 17.21 -15.36
N TYR A 117 4.53 16.18 -14.55
CA TYR A 117 3.45 16.22 -13.55
C TYR A 117 3.99 16.33 -12.12
N ARG A 118 4.65 15.30 -11.60
CA ARG A 118 5.00 15.15 -10.19
C ARG A 118 6.49 15.04 -9.90
N GLY A 119 7.30 14.84 -10.95
CA GLY A 119 8.73 14.57 -10.77
C GLY A 119 9.43 15.62 -9.92
N CYS A 120 9.15 16.90 -10.13
CA CYS A 120 9.77 17.96 -9.34
C CYS A 120 9.36 17.89 -7.84
N MET A 121 8.11 17.60 -7.56
CA MET A 121 7.61 17.43 -6.19
C MET A 121 8.26 16.21 -5.52
N TYR A 122 8.38 15.10 -6.23
CA TYR A 122 9.06 13.91 -5.72
C TYR A 122 10.55 14.16 -5.48
N GLY A 123 11.21 14.90 -6.37
CA GLY A 123 12.58 15.33 -6.19
C GLY A 123 12.77 16.23 -4.96
N VAL A 124 11.78 17.05 -4.60
CA VAL A 124 11.83 17.85 -3.36
C VAL A 124 11.77 16.95 -2.13
N TYR A 125 10.86 15.96 -2.09
CA TYR A 125 10.82 15.04 -0.95
C TYR A 125 12.08 14.18 -0.85
N ASP A 126 12.60 13.74 -1.98
CA ASP A 126 13.85 12.99 -2.04
C ASP A 126 15.05 13.83 -1.53
N PHE A 127 15.14 15.08 -1.94
CA PHE A 127 16.12 16.03 -1.43
C PHE A 127 16.01 16.24 0.08
N LEU A 128 14.80 16.33 0.60
CA LEU A 128 14.56 16.46 2.04
C LEU A 128 14.96 15.19 2.81
N GLU A 129 14.73 14.01 2.24
CA GLU A 129 15.10 12.74 2.88
C GLU A 129 16.60 12.49 2.81
N GLU A 130 17.19 12.51 1.63
CA GLU A 130 18.55 12.02 1.41
C GLU A 130 19.64 13.09 1.68
N ASP A 131 19.33 14.38 1.47
CA ASP A 131 20.33 15.44 1.60
C ASP A 131 20.18 16.23 2.89
N ILE A 132 18.99 16.31 3.47
CA ILE A 132 18.74 17.10 4.70
C ILE A 132 18.55 16.20 5.92
N GLY A 133 18.05 14.98 5.74
CA GLY A 133 17.88 13.98 6.81
C GLY A 133 16.47 13.91 7.38
N TRP A 134 15.45 14.35 6.64
CA TRP A 134 14.07 14.10 6.97
C TRP A 134 13.71 12.63 6.75
N ARG A 135 12.75 12.14 7.53
CA ARG A 135 12.07 10.87 7.31
C ARG A 135 10.57 11.07 7.42
N PHE A 136 9.86 10.44 6.53
CA PHE A 136 8.40 10.48 6.47
C PHE A 136 7.89 9.07 6.70
N VAL A 137 7.30 8.83 7.85
CA VAL A 137 6.75 7.52 8.21
C VAL A 137 5.29 7.66 8.63
N ASN A 138 4.59 6.56 8.65
CA ASN A 138 3.21 6.48 9.11
C ASN A 138 3.12 5.63 10.38
N ASP A 139 2.11 5.90 11.19
CA ASP A 139 1.80 5.18 12.41
C ASP A 139 0.32 4.75 12.39
N ILE A 140 0.01 3.64 12.99
CA ILE A 140 -1.37 3.13 13.06
C ILE A 140 -2.23 3.89 14.08
N TYR A 141 -1.60 4.51 15.05
CA TYR A 141 -2.28 4.97 16.27
C TYR A 141 -3.25 6.13 16.07
N GLY A 142 -3.04 6.97 15.07
CA GLY A 142 -3.91 8.09 14.77
C GLY A 142 -5.29 7.70 14.24
N ARG A 143 -5.47 6.46 13.79
CA ARG A 143 -6.67 5.98 13.11
C ARG A 143 -7.89 5.86 14.03
N HIS A 144 -7.69 5.42 15.27
CA HIS A 144 -8.76 5.21 16.25
C HIS A 144 -9.36 6.48 16.83
N SER A 145 -8.70 7.62 16.65
CA SER A 145 -9.12 8.90 17.22
C SER A 145 -9.98 9.76 16.30
N GLY A 146 -10.24 9.30 15.06
CA GLY A 146 -10.92 10.10 14.04
C GLY A 146 -10.08 11.26 13.51
N ASN A 147 -8.79 11.28 13.83
CA ASN A 147 -7.83 12.29 13.39
C ASN A 147 -6.96 11.69 12.27
N ASN A 148 -7.04 12.23 11.07
CA ASN A 148 -6.34 11.73 9.88
C ASN A 148 -4.83 12.00 9.85
N ASN A 149 -4.18 12.22 11.01
CA ASN A 149 -2.75 12.51 11.13
C ASN A 149 -1.95 11.28 11.57
N TYR A 150 -1.82 10.31 10.67
CA TYR A 150 -0.98 9.11 10.86
C TYR A 150 0.49 9.32 10.51
N GLN A 151 0.86 10.53 10.22
CA GLN A 151 2.16 10.88 9.69
C GLN A 151 3.09 11.32 10.79
N ILE A 152 4.30 10.75 10.80
CA ILE A 152 5.42 11.23 11.59
C ILE A 152 6.44 11.83 10.62
N ASP A 153 6.68 13.14 10.77
CA ASP A 153 7.77 13.83 10.11
C ASP A 153 8.94 13.88 11.10
N TYR A 154 9.94 13.07 10.87
CA TYR A 154 11.12 12.98 11.71
C TYR A 154 12.33 13.63 11.05
N LEU A 155 13.13 14.37 11.79
CA LEU A 155 14.39 14.95 11.31
C LEU A 155 15.52 14.52 12.24
N TYR A 156 16.58 13.95 11.70
CA TYR A 156 17.78 13.64 12.46
C TYR A 156 18.46 14.90 12.97
N GLU A 157 18.96 14.84 14.20
CA GLU A 157 19.71 15.96 14.77
C GLU A 157 21.10 16.06 14.15
N SER A 158 21.50 17.28 13.79
CA SER A 158 22.83 17.56 13.25
C SER A 158 23.31 18.96 13.63
N GLU A 159 24.59 19.06 13.96
CA GLU A 159 25.24 20.36 14.13
C GLU A 159 25.36 21.09 12.79
N HIS A 160 25.58 20.36 11.70
CA HIS A 160 25.78 20.93 10.38
C HIS A 160 25.46 19.96 9.26
N VAL A 161 24.60 20.38 8.36
CA VAL A 161 24.33 19.71 7.09
C VAL A 161 24.85 20.61 5.97
N ASP A 162 25.67 20.07 5.08
CA ASP A 162 26.20 20.79 3.91
C ASP A 162 25.86 20.04 2.63
N VAL A 163 24.93 20.55 1.85
CA VAL A 163 24.55 19.97 0.57
C VAL A 163 25.64 20.28 -0.47
N THR A 164 26.20 19.27 -1.08
CA THR A 164 27.28 19.37 -2.08
C THR A 164 26.94 18.61 -3.35
N SER A 165 27.84 18.54 -4.31
CA SER A 165 27.68 17.71 -5.52
C SER A 165 27.55 16.20 -5.23
N ALA A 166 27.71 15.76 -3.99
CA ALA A 166 27.35 14.40 -3.58
C ALA A 166 25.82 14.15 -3.69
N ALA A 167 25.01 15.20 -3.71
CA ALA A 167 23.56 15.15 -3.94
C ALA A 167 23.18 14.87 -5.42
N ASP A 168 24.13 14.95 -6.36
CA ASP A 168 23.83 14.80 -7.79
C ASP A 168 23.33 13.38 -8.10
N ARG A 169 22.07 13.27 -8.56
CA ARG A 169 21.44 11.99 -8.94
C ARG A 169 20.30 12.17 -9.93
N PHE A 170 19.91 11.08 -10.54
CA PHE A 170 18.72 10.94 -11.35
C PHE A 170 17.92 9.73 -10.86
N GLU A 171 16.63 9.92 -10.64
CA GLU A 171 15.71 8.92 -10.13
C GLU A 171 14.50 8.76 -11.05
N ASP A 172 14.07 7.51 -11.23
CA ASP A 172 12.82 7.16 -11.93
C ASP A 172 12.20 5.93 -11.27
N SER A 173 10.88 5.85 -11.25
CA SER A 173 10.18 4.76 -10.59
C SER A 173 10.34 3.43 -11.29
N SER A 174 10.58 2.38 -10.55
CA SER A 174 10.63 1.00 -11.04
C SER A 174 9.26 0.52 -11.52
N ILE A 175 8.19 0.91 -10.83
CA ILE A 175 6.80 0.64 -11.22
C ILE A 175 6.12 1.98 -11.53
N LYS A 176 5.63 2.14 -12.77
CA LYS A 176 5.17 3.45 -13.27
C LYS A 176 3.88 3.95 -12.64
N TYR A 177 2.92 3.08 -12.37
CA TYR A 177 1.69 3.43 -11.65
C TYR A 177 1.66 2.68 -10.32
N ARG A 178 1.52 3.42 -9.24
CA ARG A 178 1.63 2.92 -7.86
C ARG A 178 0.41 3.37 -7.08
N GLU A 179 -0.47 2.44 -6.79
CA GLU A 179 -1.65 2.63 -5.98
C GLU A 179 -1.54 1.76 -4.73
N PHE A 180 -1.73 2.36 -3.56
CA PHE A 180 -1.74 1.67 -2.28
C PHE A 180 -3.16 1.74 -1.73
N TYR A 181 -3.88 0.64 -1.83
CA TYR A 181 -5.26 0.53 -1.40
C TYR A 181 -5.32 0.13 0.07
N ASP A 182 -6.04 0.93 0.82
CA ASP A 182 -6.40 0.68 2.22
C ASP A 182 -7.89 0.94 2.38
N ALA A 183 -8.61 0.00 3.00
CA ALA A 183 -10.06 0.12 3.25
C ALA A 183 -10.46 1.36 4.07
N ALA A 184 -9.51 2.01 4.73
CA ALA A 184 -9.75 3.21 5.53
C ALA A 184 -9.31 4.52 4.88
N ASP A 185 -9.03 4.54 3.58
CA ASP A 185 -8.62 5.74 2.85
C ASP A 185 -7.38 6.47 3.41
N THR A 186 -6.53 5.79 4.21
CA THR A 186 -5.45 6.45 4.94
C THR A 186 -4.35 6.97 4.04
N VAL A 187 -4.01 6.27 2.98
CA VAL A 187 -2.99 6.72 2.03
C VAL A 187 -3.57 7.64 0.96
N TYR A 188 -4.83 7.43 0.57
CA TYR A 188 -5.45 8.17 -0.53
C TYR A 188 -5.68 9.66 -0.25
N ASN A 189 -5.94 10.03 1.00
CA ASN A 189 -6.34 11.39 1.36
C ASN A 189 -5.33 12.08 2.28
N THR A 190 -4.15 11.49 2.50
CA THR A 190 -3.17 12.04 3.44
C THR A 190 -2.01 12.75 2.73
N PRO A 191 -1.33 13.66 3.44
CA PRO A 191 -0.06 14.23 2.97
C PRO A 191 1.02 13.19 2.68
N LEU A 192 0.92 11.96 3.22
CA LEU A 192 1.87 10.87 3.00
C LEU A 192 1.90 10.36 1.56
N ALA A 193 0.78 10.33 0.85
CA ALA A 193 0.73 9.84 -0.52
C ALA A 193 1.79 10.48 -1.43
N LYS A 194 1.97 11.80 -1.33
CA LYS A 194 3.00 12.52 -2.07
C LYS A 194 4.42 12.22 -1.59
N LYS A 195 4.61 12.01 -0.28
CA LYS A 195 5.90 11.68 0.34
C LYS A 195 6.35 10.26 0.02
N PHE A 196 5.40 9.33 -0.04
CA PHE A 196 5.64 7.96 -0.46
C PHE A 196 5.71 7.78 -1.98
N LYS A 197 5.69 8.87 -2.73
CA LYS A 197 5.76 8.89 -4.20
C LYS A 197 4.67 7.99 -4.85
N VAL A 198 3.48 7.93 -4.23
CA VAL A 198 2.32 7.19 -4.74
C VAL A 198 1.71 7.93 -5.93
N SER A 199 1.25 7.21 -6.95
CA SER A 199 0.71 7.82 -8.17
C SER A 199 -0.74 8.29 -8.04
N PHE A 200 -1.46 7.79 -7.06
CA PHE A 200 -2.88 8.06 -6.87
C PHE A 200 -3.12 9.22 -5.88
N ASN A 201 -4.10 10.05 -6.18
CA ASN A 201 -4.61 11.12 -5.29
C ASN A 201 -3.57 12.13 -4.75
N VAL A 202 -2.51 12.38 -5.50
CA VAL A 202 -1.52 13.43 -5.21
C VAL A 202 -1.66 14.59 -6.20
N PRO A 203 -1.18 15.80 -5.88
CA PRO A 203 -1.18 16.91 -6.82
C PRO A 203 -0.55 16.50 -8.15
N GLY A 204 -1.25 16.79 -9.25
CA GLY A 204 -0.82 16.34 -10.57
C GLY A 204 -1.10 14.87 -10.90
N ALA A 205 -1.77 14.14 -10.01
CA ALA A 205 -2.14 12.76 -10.27
C ALA A 205 -3.04 12.59 -11.49
N TYR A 206 -2.88 11.46 -12.16
CA TYR A 206 -3.92 10.98 -13.07
C TYR A 206 -5.17 10.65 -12.25
N GLY A 207 -6.35 11.06 -12.73
CA GLY A 207 -7.60 10.57 -12.17
C GLY A 207 -7.78 9.10 -12.44
N LEU A 208 -8.64 8.43 -11.71
CA LEU A 208 -9.13 7.03 -11.76
C LEU A 208 -8.54 6.15 -12.87
N THR A 209 -7.25 5.85 -12.77
CA THR A 209 -6.54 5.53 -13.99
C THR A 209 -6.11 4.11 -14.10
N GLY A 210 -6.33 3.29 -13.15
CA GLY A 210 -5.79 1.95 -13.22
C GLY A 210 -6.59 0.91 -12.48
N LYS A 211 -7.45 1.36 -11.59
CA LYS A 211 -8.18 0.46 -10.71
C LYS A 211 -9.32 -0.20 -11.44
N ALA A 212 -9.12 -1.45 -11.86
CA ALA A 212 -10.22 -2.34 -12.12
C ALA A 212 -10.73 -2.86 -10.77
N CYS A 213 -11.86 -2.37 -10.30
CA CYS A 213 -12.43 -2.75 -9.03
C CYS A 213 -13.95 -2.95 -9.16
N HIS A 214 -14.34 -4.05 -9.80
CA HIS A 214 -15.74 -4.45 -9.90
C HIS A 214 -16.69 -3.36 -10.43
N GLY A 215 -16.23 -2.56 -11.42
CA GLY A 215 -16.97 -1.41 -11.94
C GLY A 215 -18.38 -1.75 -12.44
N LEU A 216 -18.59 -2.96 -12.94
CA LEU A 216 -19.92 -3.43 -13.33
C LEU A 216 -20.84 -3.66 -12.11
N ASP A 217 -20.29 -3.98 -10.95
CA ASP A 217 -21.07 -4.16 -9.72
C ASP A 217 -21.40 -2.81 -9.08
N ALA A 218 -20.40 -1.97 -8.91
CA ALA A 218 -20.54 -0.66 -8.29
C ALA A 218 -21.46 0.29 -9.07
N ASP A 219 -21.42 0.22 -10.41
CA ASP A 219 -22.15 1.13 -11.30
C ASP A 219 -23.33 0.48 -12.05
N HIS A 220 -23.74 -0.74 -11.69
CA HIS A 220 -24.77 -1.47 -12.43
C HIS A 220 -26.07 -0.66 -12.61
N SER A 221 -26.48 0.11 -11.60
CA SER A 221 -27.65 0.98 -11.68
C SER A 221 -27.49 2.13 -12.69
N ASN A 222 -26.25 2.56 -12.97
CA ASN A 222 -25.95 3.55 -14.00
C ASN A 222 -25.90 2.93 -15.40
N ILE A 223 -25.35 1.72 -15.51
CA ILE A 223 -25.27 0.98 -16.78
C ILE A 223 -26.67 0.63 -17.29
N PHE A 224 -27.56 0.22 -16.41
CA PHE A 224 -28.91 -0.23 -16.74
C PHE A 224 -30.00 0.72 -16.24
N LYS A 225 -29.68 1.97 -16.01
CA LYS A 225 -30.51 2.99 -15.35
C LYS A 225 -31.97 3.08 -15.83
N ASN A 226 -32.25 2.75 -17.07
CA ASN A 226 -33.57 2.81 -17.64
C ASN A 226 -34.13 1.42 -18.02
N ASP A 227 -33.48 0.35 -17.59
CA ASP A 227 -33.86 -1.01 -17.93
C ASP A 227 -33.80 -1.90 -16.69
N GLU A 228 -34.91 -1.91 -15.94
CA GLU A 228 -35.10 -2.74 -14.75
C GLU A 228 -34.87 -4.23 -15.05
N TYR A 229 -35.25 -4.70 -16.22
CA TYR A 229 -35.06 -6.08 -16.64
C TYR A 229 -33.59 -6.47 -16.81
N LEU A 230 -32.75 -5.58 -17.38
CA LEU A 230 -31.31 -5.81 -17.51
C LEU A 230 -30.63 -5.70 -16.15
N GLY A 231 -31.03 -4.75 -15.31
CA GLY A 231 -30.51 -4.60 -13.94
C GLY A 231 -30.76 -5.86 -13.10
N GLU A 232 -31.99 -6.37 -13.07
CA GLU A 232 -32.34 -7.60 -12.33
C GLU A 232 -31.55 -8.84 -12.82
N ARG A 233 -31.11 -8.86 -14.07
CA ARG A 233 -30.37 -10.02 -14.64
C ARG A 233 -28.93 -10.10 -14.19
N ILE A 234 -28.36 -9.03 -13.67
CA ILE A 234 -26.98 -9.00 -13.20
C ILE A 234 -26.87 -8.88 -11.67
N GLU A 235 -27.97 -8.59 -10.98
CA GLU A 235 -27.94 -8.49 -9.53
C GLU A 235 -27.49 -9.81 -8.90
N GLY A 236 -26.38 -9.78 -8.15
CA GLY A 236 -25.77 -10.95 -7.51
C GLY A 236 -25.22 -12.01 -8.46
N ARG A 237 -24.99 -11.67 -9.75
CA ARG A 237 -24.48 -12.60 -10.77
C ARG A 237 -23.51 -11.89 -11.71
N GLN A 238 -22.77 -12.70 -12.47
CA GLN A 238 -22.03 -12.21 -13.63
C GLN A 238 -23.00 -11.86 -14.76
N PRO A 239 -22.77 -10.76 -15.52
CA PRO A 239 -23.51 -10.47 -16.74
C PRO A 239 -23.47 -11.62 -17.75
N CYS A 240 -24.46 -11.69 -18.63
CA CYS A 240 -24.35 -12.55 -19.80
C CYS A 240 -23.49 -11.87 -20.87
N TYR A 241 -22.22 -12.19 -20.91
CA TYR A 241 -21.20 -11.54 -21.76
C TYR A 241 -21.36 -11.81 -23.26
N THR A 242 -22.36 -12.61 -23.67
CA THR A 242 -22.73 -12.86 -25.07
C THR A 242 -24.10 -12.30 -25.45
N ASN A 243 -24.79 -11.63 -24.51
CA ASN A 243 -26.07 -11.00 -24.78
C ASN A 243 -25.84 -9.61 -25.39
N GLU A 244 -26.34 -9.41 -26.60
CA GLU A 244 -26.14 -8.16 -27.36
C GLU A 244 -26.77 -6.93 -26.69
N ASP A 245 -27.90 -7.07 -25.98
CA ASP A 245 -28.51 -5.94 -25.27
C ASP A 245 -27.61 -5.48 -24.10
N ILE A 246 -27.03 -6.44 -23.36
CA ILE A 246 -26.08 -6.16 -22.27
C ILE A 246 -24.80 -5.53 -22.84
N ILE A 247 -24.25 -6.08 -23.92
CA ILE A 247 -23.04 -5.55 -24.58
C ILE A 247 -23.28 -4.11 -25.04
N THR A 248 -24.43 -3.86 -25.70
CA THR A 248 -24.79 -2.51 -26.16
C THR A 248 -24.96 -1.53 -24.99
N ALA A 249 -25.55 -2.00 -23.87
CA ALA A 249 -25.66 -1.15 -22.68
C ALA A 249 -24.28 -0.76 -22.13
N ILE A 250 -23.32 -1.69 -22.11
CA ILE A 250 -21.93 -1.44 -21.66
C ILE A 250 -21.18 -0.54 -22.65
N GLU A 251 -21.35 -0.72 -23.97
CA GLU A 251 -20.82 0.19 -24.98
C GLU A 251 -21.30 1.64 -24.77
N ASN A 252 -22.60 1.82 -24.52
CA ASN A 252 -23.18 3.11 -24.21
C ASN A 252 -22.69 3.68 -22.87
N TYR A 253 -22.52 2.82 -21.87
CA TYR A 253 -22.04 3.23 -20.56
C TYR A 253 -20.61 3.82 -20.62
N VAL A 254 -19.68 3.15 -21.31
CA VAL A 254 -18.30 3.65 -21.37
C VAL A 254 -18.22 5.01 -22.07
N ILE A 255 -19.01 5.24 -23.11
CA ILE A 255 -19.14 6.55 -23.76
C ILE A 255 -19.73 7.59 -22.79
N TRP A 256 -20.85 7.25 -22.14
CA TRP A 256 -21.50 8.13 -21.16
C TRP A 256 -20.57 8.49 -20.00
N LYS A 257 -19.76 7.54 -19.53
CA LYS A 257 -18.83 7.79 -18.41
C LYS A 257 -17.79 8.86 -18.80
N VAL A 258 -17.23 8.76 -20.00
CA VAL A 258 -16.31 9.78 -20.55
C VAL A 258 -17.00 11.13 -20.71
N GLU A 259 -18.17 11.16 -21.32
CA GLU A 259 -18.94 12.41 -21.54
C GLU A 259 -19.33 13.08 -20.23
N SER A 260 -19.72 12.28 -19.22
CA SER A 260 -20.04 12.75 -17.87
C SER A 260 -18.81 13.34 -17.19
N GLY A 261 -17.64 12.70 -17.32
CA GLY A 261 -16.38 13.22 -16.83
C GLY A 261 -16.01 14.55 -17.48
N ILE A 262 -16.10 14.64 -18.80
CA ILE A 262 -15.85 15.89 -19.55
C ILE A 262 -16.83 16.99 -19.09
N ALA A 263 -18.10 16.67 -18.93
CA ALA A 263 -19.10 17.63 -18.45
C ALA A 263 -18.84 18.09 -17.00
N ALA A 264 -18.17 17.25 -16.19
CA ALA A 264 -17.70 17.61 -14.86
C ALA A 264 -16.36 18.35 -14.85
N GLY A 265 -15.79 18.65 -16.02
CA GLY A 265 -14.53 19.37 -16.17
C GLY A 265 -13.29 18.50 -16.15
N GLN A 266 -13.45 17.17 -16.17
CA GLN A 266 -12.35 16.22 -16.26
C GLN A 266 -11.76 16.19 -17.67
N ARG A 267 -10.49 15.80 -17.80
CA ARG A 267 -9.76 15.79 -19.07
C ARG A 267 -9.31 14.38 -19.43
N ILE A 268 -9.42 14.06 -20.74
CA ILE A 268 -8.88 12.83 -21.29
C ILE A 268 -7.36 12.82 -21.14
N GLY A 269 -6.81 11.66 -20.76
CA GLY A 269 -5.37 11.47 -20.56
C GLY A 269 -4.87 11.92 -19.19
N ARG A 270 -5.75 12.51 -18.37
CA ARG A 270 -5.44 12.91 -17.01
C ARG A 270 -6.42 12.33 -15.99
N GLU A 271 -7.64 12.86 -15.90
CA GLU A 271 -8.68 12.37 -14.98
C GLU A 271 -9.53 11.27 -15.61
N ILE A 272 -9.53 11.17 -16.96
CA ILE A 272 -10.21 10.13 -17.70
C ILE A 272 -9.15 9.36 -18.50
N VAL A 273 -8.58 8.33 -17.90
CA VAL A 273 -7.58 7.47 -18.58
C VAL A 273 -8.13 6.07 -18.78
N THR A 274 -8.80 5.53 -17.78
CA THR A 274 -9.38 4.18 -17.85
C THR A 274 -10.81 4.19 -17.34
N ILE A 275 -11.71 3.55 -18.07
CA ILE A 275 -13.08 3.28 -17.61
C ILE A 275 -13.13 1.85 -17.08
N ASP A 276 -13.48 1.72 -15.82
CA ASP A 276 -13.61 0.42 -15.18
C ASP A 276 -14.94 -0.25 -15.55
N ILE A 277 -14.84 -1.40 -16.21
CA ILE A 277 -15.93 -2.34 -16.47
C ILE A 277 -15.57 -3.75 -15.99
N ALA A 278 -14.74 -3.82 -14.97
CA ALA A 278 -14.38 -5.09 -14.36
C ALA A 278 -15.63 -5.81 -13.84
N GLN A 279 -15.59 -7.12 -13.96
CA GLN A 279 -16.69 -8.02 -13.59
C GLN A 279 -17.01 -7.94 -12.08
N PRO A 280 -18.29 -8.22 -11.70
CA PRO A 280 -18.70 -8.35 -10.31
C PRO A 280 -17.90 -9.38 -9.52
N ASP A 281 -17.80 -9.18 -8.20
CA ASP A 281 -17.09 -10.07 -7.28
C ASP A 281 -17.87 -11.35 -6.95
N ASN A 282 -17.99 -12.21 -7.94
CA ASN A 282 -18.57 -13.53 -7.79
C ASN A 282 -18.18 -14.46 -8.95
N ALA A 283 -18.34 -15.78 -8.75
CA ALA A 283 -18.09 -16.80 -9.78
C ALA A 283 -19.35 -17.29 -10.52
N SER A 284 -20.48 -16.60 -10.38
CA SER A 284 -21.78 -17.02 -10.94
C SER A 284 -21.91 -16.67 -12.43
N PHE A 285 -21.01 -17.22 -13.26
CA PHE A 285 -20.99 -16.98 -14.71
C PHE A 285 -22.23 -17.53 -15.42
N CYS A 286 -22.65 -16.84 -16.48
CA CYS A 286 -23.76 -17.25 -17.30
C CYS A 286 -23.50 -18.59 -18.00
N THR A 287 -24.50 -19.50 -17.95
CA THR A 287 -24.41 -20.84 -18.53
C THR A 287 -25.36 -21.04 -19.73
N CYS A 288 -25.79 -19.96 -20.41
CA CYS A 288 -26.57 -20.08 -21.65
C CYS A 288 -25.75 -20.76 -22.77
N ASP A 289 -26.40 -21.17 -23.84
CA ASP A 289 -25.75 -21.95 -24.90
C ASP A 289 -24.60 -21.16 -25.57
N ASP A 290 -24.78 -19.85 -25.76
CA ASP A 290 -23.77 -19.00 -26.38
C ASP A 290 -22.54 -18.82 -25.46
N CYS A 291 -22.74 -18.54 -24.15
CA CYS A 291 -21.63 -18.46 -23.18
C CYS A 291 -20.89 -19.79 -23.08
N ARG A 292 -21.62 -20.92 -23.05
CA ARG A 292 -21.00 -22.25 -23.06
C ARG A 292 -20.23 -22.54 -24.35
N ALA A 293 -20.71 -22.09 -25.49
CA ALA A 293 -20.02 -22.25 -26.76
C ALA A 293 -18.69 -21.48 -26.75
N VAL A 294 -18.68 -20.26 -26.24
CA VAL A 294 -17.44 -19.46 -26.06
C VAL A 294 -16.51 -20.14 -25.06
N PHE A 295 -17.00 -20.56 -23.89
CA PHE A 295 -16.20 -21.27 -22.88
C PHE A 295 -15.54 -22.53 -23.49
N ASN A 296 -16.29 -23.36 -24.22
CA ASN A 296 -15.74 -24.57 -24.83
C ASN A 296 -14.66 -24.27 -25.89
N LYS A 297 -14.81 -23.18 -26.62
CA LYS A 297 -13.85 -22.74 -27.62
C LYS A 297 -12.59 -22.16 -26.97
N GLU A 298 -12.76 -21.26 -26.04
CA GLU A 298 -11.66 -20.49 -25.42
C GLU A 298 -11.02 -21.22 -24.24
N GLY A 299 -11.73 -22.18 -23.62
CA GLY A 299 -11.26 -22.99 -22.50
C GLY A 299 -11.40 -22.31 -21.12
N CYS A 300 -12.00 -21.13 -21.07
CA CYS A 300 -12.21 -20.35 -19.84
C CYS A 300 -13.34 -19.31 -20.03
N ASN A 301 -13.88 -18.78 -18.92
CA ASN A 301 -14.88 -17.71 -18.96
C ASN A 301 -14.32 -16.39 -19.49
N THR A 302 -13.03 -16.17 -19.33
CA THR A 302 -12.32 -14.98 -19.81
C THR A 302 -12.58 -14.69 -21.28
N GLY A 303 -12.79 -15.74 -22.09
CA GLY A 303 -13.09 -15.55 -23.51
C GLY A 303 -14.30 -14.65 -23.74
N ALA A 304 -15.41 -14.90 -23.04
CA ALA A 304 -16.64 -14.11 -23.18
C ALA A 304 -16.47 -12.71 -22.56
N VAL A 305 -15.85 -12.61 -21.39
CA VAL A 305 -15.56 -11.32 -20.72
C VAL A 305 -14.70 -10.44 -21.63
N LEU A 306 -13.59 -10.96 -22.15
CA LEU A 306 -12.69 -10.20 -23.02
C LEU A 306 -13.32 -9.83 -24.37
N MET A 307 -14.20 -10.67 -24.92
CA MET A 307 -14.95 -10.30 -26.14
C MET A 307 -15.83 -9.08 -25.89
N MET A 308 -16.56 -9.02 -24.78
CA MET A 308 -17.37 -7.87 -24.39
C MET A 308 -16.47 -6.65 -24.12
N THR A 309 -15.37 -6.83 -23.34
CA THR A 309 -14.42 -5.76 -23.04
C THR A 309 -13.83 -5.16 -24.32
N ASN A 310 -13.47 -6.00 -25.30
CA ASN A 310 -12.98 -5.53 -26.61
C ASN A 310 -14.02 -4.71 -27.36
N ARG A 311 -15.32 -5.05 -27.25
CA ARG A 311 -16.40 -4.25 -27.86
C ARG A 311 -16.46 -2.86 -27.24
N ALA A 312 -16.44 -2.76 -25.92
CA ALA A 312 -16.37 -1.49 -25.20
C ALA A 312 -15.10 -0.69 -25.53
N ALA A 313 -13.95 -1.38 -25.61
CA ALA A 313 -12.68 -0.77 -25.99
C ALA A 313 -12.70 -0.20 -27.43
N ALA A 314 -13.32 -0.92 -28.37
CA ALA A 314 -13.40 -0.49 -29.76
C ALA A 314 -14.22 0.81 -29.93
N VAL A 315 -15.38 0.95 -29.26
CA VAL A 315 -16.18 2.18 -29.32
C VAL A 315 -15.47 3.35 -28.68
N LEU A 316 -14.71 3.11 -27.60
CA LEU A 316 -13.87 4.16 -27.00
C LEU A 316 -12.69 4.55 -27.89
N ALA A 317 -12.02 3.60 -28.52
CA ALA A 317 -10.90 3.89 -29.42
C ALA A 317 -11.32 4.78 -30.59
N GLU A 318 -12.57 4.61 -31.08
CA GLU A 318 -13.14 5.43 -32.13
C GLU A 318 -13.54 6.85 -31.65
N ALA A 319 -14.25 6.91 -30.50
CA ALA A 319 -14.82 8.15 -30.00
C ALA A 319 -13.83 9.00 -29.18
N TYR A 320 -13.00 8.36 -28.39
CA TYR A 320 -12.08 8.98 -27.43
C TYR A 320 -10.71 8.28 -27.44
N PRO A 321 -9.89 8.47 -28.47
CA PRO A 321 -8.55 7.87 -28.55
C PRO A 321 -7.72 8.18 -27.31
N GLY A 322 -7.04 7.18 -26.77
CA GLY A 322 -6.22 7.29 -25.57
C GLY A 322 -6.94 6.95 -24.25
N VAL A 323 -8.25 6.65 -24.31
CA VAL A 323 -8.98 6.11 -23.14
C VAL A 323 -8.95 4.59 -23.16
N TYR A 324 -8.61 4.01 -22.02
CA TYR A 324 -8.56 2.57 -21.81
C TYR A 324 -9.86 2.06 -21.19
N VAL A 325 -10.04 0.74 -21.30
CA VAL A 325 -11.06 -0.01 -20.56
C VAL A 325 -10.34 -1.07 -19.71
N SER A 326 -10.73 -1.22 -18.46
CA SER A 326 -10.12 -2.24 -17.59
C SER A 326 -11.04 -3.42 -17.33
N MET A 327 -10.43 -4.60 -17.16
CA MET A 327 -11.04 -5.83 -16.67
C MET A 327 -10.14 -6.50 -15.65
N LEU A 328 -10.71 -7.37 -14.81
CA LEU A 328 -9.94 -8.21 -13.89
C LEU A 328 -9.63 -9.57 -14.53
N ALA A 329 -8.41 -10.03 -14.35
CA ALA A 329 -8.04 -11.43 -14.47
C ALA A 329 -8.12 -12.05 -13.06
N TYR A 330 -9.32 -12.46 -12.64
CA TYR A 330 -9.69 -12.74 -11.27
C TYR A 330 -10.88 -13.71 -11.22
N HIS A 331 -10.93 -14.58 -10.23
CA HIS A 331 -12.10 -15.36 -9.83
C HIS A 331 -12.89 -15.99 -11.01
N GLY A 332 -12.25 -16.90 -11.76
CA GLY A 332 -12.82 -17.58 -12.93
C GLY A 332 -12.49 -16.93 -14.28
N THR A 333 -11.77 -15.81 -14.27
CA THR A 333 -11.18 -15.18 -15.46
C THR A 333 -9.66 -15.05 -15.35
N ASP A 334 -9.05 -15.73 -14.42
CA ASP A 334 -7.61 -15.77 -14.17
C ASP A 334 -6.82 -16.31 -15.37
N ALA A 335 -7.34 -17.30 -16.06
CA ALA A 335 -6.69 -17.90 -17.21
C ALA A 335 -6.96 -17.10 -18.50
N PRO A 336 -5.92 -16.76 -19.29
CA PRO A 336 -6.13 -16.11 -20.58
C PRO A 336 -6.80 -17.04 -21.61
N PRO A 337 -7.65 -16.50 -22.52
CA PRO A 337 -8.35 -17.30 -23.52
C PRO A 337 -7.41 -17.78 -24.62
N LYS A 338 -7.80 -18.86 -25.32
CA LYS A 338 -6.96 -19.48 -26.36
C LYS A 338 -6.80 -18.61 -27.59
N THR A 339 -7.86 -17.98 -28.08
CA THR A 339 -7.86 -17.30 -29.38
C THR A 339 -8.22 -15.80 -29.31
N VAL A 340 -9.05 -15.38 -28.37
CA VAL A 340 -9.37 -13.97 -28.16
C VAL A 340 -8.14 -13.23 -27.65
N ARG A 341 -7.91 -12.03 -28.16
CA ARG A 341 -6.80 -11.17 -27.73
C ARG A 341 -7.34 -9.82 -27.29
N PRO A 342 -6.75 -9.19 -26.25
CA PRO A 342 -7.13 -7.83 -25.88
C PRO A 342 -6.76 -6.83 -26.99
N LEU A 343 -7.57 -5.80 -27.15
CA LEU A 343 -7.21 -4.64 -27.97
C LEU A 343 -6.17 -3.79 -27.23
N ASP A 344 -5.47 -2.93 -27.97
CA ASP A 344 -4.37 -2.11 -27.44
C ASP A 344 -4.81 -1.15 -26.32
N ASN A 345 -6.08 -0.80 -26.25
CA ASN A 345 -6.65 0.04 -25.19
C ASN A 345 -7.42 -0.78 -24.11
N VAL A 346 -7.14 -2.06 -23.99
CA VAL A 346 -7.63 -2.89 -22.86
C VAL A 346 -6.52 -3.04 -21.82
N ARG A 347 -6.81 -2.69 -20.58
CA ARG A 347 -5.96 -2.95 -19.41
C ARG A 347 -6.47 -4.16 -18.65
N ILE A 348 -5.56 -5.00 -18.24
CA ILE A 348 -5.87 -6.25 -17.53
C ILE A 348 -5.24 -6.16 -16.14
N SER A 349 -6.07 -6.04 -15.11
CA SER A 349 -5.59 -6.17 -13.73
C SER A 349 -5.53 -7.63 -13.34
N TYR A 350 -4.33 -8.18 -13.30
CA TYR A 350 -4.10 -9.54 -12.83
C TYR A 350 -4.08 -9.57 -11.31
N CYS A 351 -5.04 -10.28 -10.74
CA CYS A 351 -5.10 -10.50 -9.31
C CYS A 351 -4.39 -11.82 -8.97
N PHE A 352 -3.46 -11.78 -8.01
CA PHE A 352 -2.87 -13.01 -7.49
C PHE A 352 -3.87 -13.73 -6.59
N TYR A 353 -4.99 -14.12 -7.19
CA TYR A 353 -6.12 -14.78 -6.55
C TYR A 353 -6.80 -15.71 -7.55
N ILE A 354 -6.88 -17.00 -7.25
CA ILE A 354 -7.48 -18.00 -8.13
C ILE A 354 -8.78 -18.54 -7.55
N SER A 355 -9.75 -18.75 -8.43
CA SER A 355 -11.00 -19.46 -8.10
C SER A 355 -10.72 -20.90 -7.66
N ASN A 356 -11.52 -21.42 -6.76
CA ASN A 356 -11.54 -22.79 -6.21
C ASN A 356 -10.58 -23.03 -5.02
N GLY A 357 -10.31 -22.02 -4.22
CA GLY A 357 -9.56 -22.19 -2.97
C GLY A 357 -8.03 -22.23 -3.13
N ASP A 358 -7.52 -22.01 -4.35
CA ASP A 358 -6.09 -21.86 -4.56
C ASP A 358 -5.76 -20.36 -4.45
N PHE A 359 -5.12 -19.96 -3.38
CA PHE A 359 -4.72 -18.58 -3.13
C PHE A 359 -3.22 -18.40 -3.35
N TYR A 360 -2.84 -17.14 -3.57
CA TYR A 360 -1.46 -16.72 -3.50
C TYR A 360 -0.88 -17.07 -2.12
N CYS A 361 0.30 -17.70 -2.11
CA CYS A 361 1.00 -18.04 -0.89
C CYS A 361 1.86 -16.85 -0.46
N ASN A 362 1.48 -16.21 0.64
CA ASN A 362 2.21 -15.06 1.16
C ASN A 362 3.54 -15.41 1.86
N THR A 363 3.78 -16.70 2.14
CA THR A 363 5.03 -17.16 2.78
C THR A 363 6.10 -17.60 1.80
N HIS A 364 5.73 -17.72 0.54
CA HIS A 364 6.65 -18.03 -0.55
C HIS A 364 6.59 -16.95 -1.63
N HIS A 365 7.67 -16.76 -2.35
CA HIS A 365 7.75 -15.79 -3.42
C HIS A 365 6.83 -16.13 -4.59
N ILE A 366 6.33 -15.12 -5.30
CA ILE A 366 5.47 -15.29 -6.49
C ILE A 366 6.11 -16.22 -7.52
N ASP A 367 7.41 -16.19 -7.68
CA ASP A 367 8.16 -16.99 -8.67
C ASP A 367 8.71 -18.31 -8.14
N ASP A 368 8.38 -18.69 -6.90
CA ASP A 368 8.81 -19.98 -6.36
C ASP A 368 8.11 -21.14 -7.08
N GLU A 369 8.91 -21.90 -7.83
CA GLU A 369 8.43 -23.06 -8.59
C GLU A 369 8.06 -24.26 -7.69
N ASN A 370 8.48 -24.28 -6.44
CA ASN A 370 8.16 -25.33 -5.48
C ASN A 370 6.84 -25.09 -4.76
N CYS A 371 6.39 -23.82 -4.69
CA CYS A 371 5.08 -23.48 -4.14
C CYS A 371 3.96 -23.77 -5.17
N PRO A 372 3.09 -24.77 -4.97
CA PRO A 372 2.09 -25.15 -5.97
C PRO A 372 1.12 -24.03 -6.34
N GLY A 373 0.73 -23.20 -5.36
CA GLY A 373 -0.16 -22.05 -5.55
C GLY A 373 0.51 -20.97 -6.40
N ASN A 374 1.67 -20.49 -5.95
CA ASN A 374 2.39 -19.41 -6.63
C ASN A 374 2.88 -19.84 -8.02
N PHE A 375 3.38 -21.06 -8.18
CA PHE A 375 3.74 -21.60 -9.48
C PHE A 375 2.60 -21.56 -10.50
N LYS A 376 1.39 -21.95 -10.08
CA LYS A 376 0.21 -21.93 -10.95
C LYS A 376 -0.16 -20.49 -11.34
N MET A 377 -0.22 -19.59 -10.36
CA MET A 377 -0.59 -18.20 -10.57
C MET A 377 0.43 -17.48 -11.43
N ASN A 378 1.70 -17.62 -11.12
CA ASN A 378 2.78 -17.01 -11.90
C ASN A 378 2.79 -17.46 -13.36
N ARG A 379 2.49 -18.74 -13.62
CA ARG A 379 2.34 -19.23 -15.01
C ARG A 379 1.18 -18.56 -15.76
N LEU A 380 0.08 -18.24 -15.08
CA LEU A 380 -1.03 -17.52 -15.69
C LEU A 380 -0.68 -16.05 -15.89
N PHE A 381 -0.05 -15.44 -14.91
CA PHE A 381 0.45 -14.07 -14.99
C PHE A 381 1.41 -13.88 -16.19
N LYS A 382 2.41 -14.75 -16.32
CA LYS A 382 3.34 -14.73 -17.47
C LYS A 382 2.62 -14.83 -18.81
N LYS A 383 1.58 -15.66 -18.92
CA LYS A 383 0.80 -15.75 -20.16
C LYS A 383 0.05 -14.46 -20.46
N TRP A 384 -0.41 -13.73 -19.43
CA TRP A 384 -1.05 -12.43 -19.62
C TRP A 384 -0.04 -11.37 -20.07
N THR A 385 1.14 -11.31 -19.46
CA THR A 385 2.22 -10.36 -19.86
C THR A 385 2.77 -10.66 -21.26
N GLU A 386 2.78 -11.94 -21.68
CA GLU A 386 3.10 -12.33 -23.06
C GLU A 386 2.00 -11.92 -24.06
N MET A 387 0.74 -11.83 -23.60
CA MET A 387 -0.41 -11.56 -24.45
C MET A 387 -0.69 -10.06 -24.62
N SER A 388 -0.40 -9.25 -23.62
CA SER A 388 -0.68 -7.82 -23.58
C SER A 388 0.43 -7.04 -22.88
N PRO A 389 0.83 -5.87 -23.41
CA PRO A 389 1.74 -4.97 -22.71
C PRO A 389 1.04 -4.16 -21.60
N ASN A 390 -0.30 -4.23 -21.52
CA ASN A 390 -1.11 -3.44 -20.58
C ASN A 390 -1.62 -4.34 -19.44
N VAL A 391 -0.70 -4.97 -18.73
CA VAL A 391 -1.03 -5.78 -17.55
C VAL A 391 -0.64 -5.01 -16.30
N ASP A 392 -1.63 -4.77 -15.45
CA ASP A 392 -1.46 -4.25 -14.11
C ASP A 392 -1.56 -5.42 -13.12
N VAL A 393 -1.03 -5.24 -11.94
CA VAL A 393 -1.08 -6.26 -10.89
C VAL A 393 -1.87 -5.75 -9.70
N TRP A 394 -2.77 -6.58 -9.21
CA TRP A 394 -3.35 -6.43 -7.89
C TRP A 394 -2.63 -7.41 -6.96
N TYR A 395 -1.79 -6.87 -6.10
CA TYR A 395 -0.95 -7.60 -5.16
C TYR A 395 -1.54 -7.57 -3.76
N TYR A 396 -1.54 -8.70 -3.06
CA TYR A 396 -2.21 -8.88 -1.78
C TYR A 396 -1.25 -9.26 -0.65
N PRO A 397 -0.35 -8.39 -0.20
CA PRO A 397 0.51 -8.65 0.97
C PRO A 397 -0.28 -8.43 2.26
N LEU A 398 -1.29 -9.24 2.50
CA LEU A 398 -2.21 -9.08 3.60
C LEU A 398 -2.76 -10.42 4.08
N GLN A 399 -3.38 -10.38 5.25
CA GLN A 399 -4.15 -11.46 5.81
C GLN A 399 -5.57 -10.99 6.13
N TRP A 400 -6.59 -11.79 5.77
CA TRP A 400 -7.98 -11.40 5.92
C TRP A 400 -8.55 -11.69 7.32
N TYR A 401 -7.98 -12.66 8.05
CA TYR A 401 -8.65 -13.24 9.23
C TYR A 401 -8.04 -12.89 10.57
N ASN A 402 -6.75 -12.60 10.64
CA ASN A 402 -6.09 -12.27 11.90
C ASN A 402 -5.30 -10.97 11.80
N VAL A 403 -6.03 -9.86 11.88
CA VAL A 403 -5.44 -8.52 11.78
C VAL A 403 -4.63 -8.12 13.03
N ALA A 404 -4.84 -8.81 14.17
CA ALA A 404 -4.09 -8.56 15.40
C ALA A 404 -2.66 -9.11 15.32
N TYR A 405 -2.44 -10.07 14.46
CA TYR A 405 -1.14 -10.66 14.22
C TYR A 405 -0.53 -10.10 12.94
N SER A 406 0.60 -9.50 13.08
CA SER A 406 1.38 -9.10 11.90
C SER A 406 2.10 -10.29 11.36
N MET A 407 1.65 -10.74 10.21
CA MET A 407 2.26 -11.85 9.52
C MET A 407 3.70 -11.50 9.10
N PRO A 408 4.63 -12.44 9.21
CA PRO A 408 5.98 -12.30 8.70
C PRO A 408 5.98 -12.40 7.17
N LEU A 409 5.56 -11.33 6.50
CA LEU A 409 5.45 -11.25 5.03
C LEU A 409 6.57 -10.43 4.39
N PHE A 410 7.49 -9.91 5.18
CA PHE A 410 8.37 -8.86 4.71
C PHE A 410 9.45 -9.36 3.74
N ASP A 411 9.92 -10.59 3.92
CA ASP A 411 10.79 -11.23 2.92
C ASP A 411 10.04 -11.46 1.60
N SER A 412 8.81 -11.95 1.64
CA SER A 412 7.99 -12.10 0.44
C SER A 412 7.70 -10.76 -0.22
N ILE A 413 7.38 -9.70 0.54
CA ILE A 413 7.17 -8.35 -0.02
C ILE A 413 8.42 -7.87 -0.76
N LEU A 414 9.60 -8.03 -0.18
CA LEU A 414 10.87 -7.65 -0.81
C LEU A 414 11.06 -8.35 -2.15
N ASN A 415 10.94 -9.66 -2.16
CA ASN A 415 11.23 -10.48 -3.34
C ASN A 415 10.12 -10.35 -4.41
N ASP A 416 8.86 -10.33 -4.01
CA ASP A 416 7.73 -10.18 -4.91
C ASP A 416 7.72 -8.82 -5.60
N MET A 417 7.98 -7.73 -4.87
CA MET A 417 8.01 -6.40 -5.45
C MET A 417 9.15 -6.25 -6.47
N LYS A 418 10.31 -6.81 -6.18
CA LYS A 418 11.43 -6.88 -7.14
C LYS A 418 11.08 -7.71 -8.36
N TYR A 419 10.47 -8.87 -8.16
CA TYR A 419 10.01 -9.72 -9.24
C TYR A 419 8.99 -9.00 -10.12
N LEU A 420 7.95 -8.41 -9.55
CA LEU A 420 6.91 -7.69 -10.29
C LEU A 420 7.47 -6.51 -11.08
N ALA A 421 8.37 -5.73 -10.50
CA ALA A 421 9.07 -4.66 -11.19
C ALA A 421 9.86 -5.17 -12.41
N SER A 422 10.49 -6.36 -12.31
CA SER A 422 11.23 -6.99 -13.40
C SER A 422 10.34 -7.46 -14.57
N GLN A 423 9.03 -7.63 -14.33
CA GLN A 423 8.08 -8.10 -15.36
C GLN A 423 7.54 -6.96 -16.24
N ASN A 424 8.00 -5.73 -16.06
CA ASN A 424 7.56 -4.56 -16.83
C ASN A 424 6.03 -4.39 -16.83
N ILE A 425 5.42 -4.51 -15.65
CA ILE A 425 3.97 -4.28 -15.46
C ILE A 425 3.62 -2.80 -15.66
N GLY A 426 2.39 -2.54 -16.12
CA GLY A 426 1.89 -1.18 -16.33
C GLY A 426 1.61 -0.43 -15.04
N GLY A 427 1.22 -1.15 -13.98
CA GLY A 427 0.89 -0.60 -12.69
C GLY A 427 0.77 -1.66 -11.61
N LEU A 428 0.81 -1.18 -10.38
CA LEU A 428 0.63 -1.97 -9.17
C LEU A 428 -0.49 -1.36 -8.32
N MET A 429 -1.42 -2.19 -7.91
CA MET A 429 -2.30 -1.92 -6.79
C MET A 429 -1.85 -2.80 -5.62
N TYR A 430 -1.27 -2.17 -4.63
CA TYR A 430 -0.82 -2.79 -3.39
C TYR A 430 -2.00 -2.79 -2.42
N HIS A 431 -2.60 -3.96 -2.20
CA HIS A 431 -3.74 -4.09 -1.32
C HIS A 431 -3.25 -4.26 0.11
N GLY A 432 -3.35 -3.21 0.88
CA GLY A 432 -2.97 -3.26 2.28
C GLY A 432 -3.96 -4.02 3.15
N GLN A 433 -3.54 -4.25 4.38
CA GLN A 433 -4.35 -4.95 5.37
C GLN A 433 -5.66 -4.18 5.62
N LEU A 434 -6.77 -4.87 5.51
CA LEU A 434 -8.08 -4.36 5.89
C LEU A 434 -8.23 -4.35 7.42
N GLY A 435 -8.76 -3.24 7.95
CA GLY A 435 -9.11 -3.14 9.38
C GLY A 435 -8.06 -2.47 10.28
N ASP A 436 -8.57 -2.01 11.42
CA ASP A 436 -7.83 -1.16 12.37
C ASP A 436 -6.81 -1.90 13.23
N GLY A 437 -6.64 -3.19 13.04
CA GLY A 437 -5.86 -4.07 13.93
C GLY A 437 -4.45 -4.41 13.45
N SER A 438 -4.14 -4.22 12.18
CA SER A 438 -2.84 -4.65 11.65
C SER A 438 -1.72 -3.68 12.03
N ILE A 439 -0.85 -4.14 12.90
CA ILE A 439 0.20 -3.33 13.53
C ILE A 439 1.33 -2.99 12.57
N LEU A 440 1.72 -3.94 11.73
CA LEU A 440 2.82 -3.76 10.78
C LEU A 440 2.34 -3.30 9.39
N TYR A 441 1.06 -3.03 9.22
CA TYR A 441 0.58 -2.46 7.96
C TYR A 441 1.25 -1.12 7.60
N PRO A 442 1.44 -0.17 8.55
CA PRO A 442 2.20 1.04 8.26
C PRO A 442 3.62 0.76 7.77
N LEU A 443 4.33 -0.19 8.37
CA LEU A 443 5.66 -0.62 7.91
C LEU A 443 5.58 -1.24 6.50
N SER A 444 4.58 -2.09 6.26
CA SER A 444 4.36 -2.70 4.94
C SER A 444 4.14 -1.65 3.84
N LEU A 445 3.36 -0.59 4.12
CA LEU A 445 3.18 0.54 3.20
C LEU A 445 4.47 1.32 2.98
N TYR A 446 5.20 1.62 4.05
CA TYR A 446 6.46 2.35 4.00
C TYR A 446 7.48 1.61 3.13
N LEU A 447 7.72 0.33 3.38
CA LEU A 447 8.67 -0.48 2.65
C LEU A 447 8.18 -0.81 1.22
N GLY A 448 6.91 -1.12 1.07
CA GLY A 448 6.30 -1.38 -0.24
C GLY A 448 6.36 -0.18 -1.17
N SER A 449 6.15 1.05 -0.66
CA SER A 449 6.26 2.27 -1.46
C SER A 449 7.69 2.55 -1.92
N ARG A 450 8.69 2.30 -1.06
CA ARG A 450 10.11 2.41 -1.41
C ARG A 450 10.49 1.43 -2.50
N LEU A 451 10.08 0.16 -2.39
CA LEU A 451 10.34 -0.86 -3.41
C LEU A 451 9.62 -0.59 -4.73
N ALA A 452 8.40 -0.04 -4.68
CA ALA A 452 7.69 0.34 -5.89
C ALA A 452 8.36 1.50 -6.62
N TRP A 453 9.04 2.38 -5.88
CA TRP A 453 9.88 3.45 -6.45
C TRP A 453 11.22 2.89 -6.93
N ASP A 454 11.96 2.22 -6.07
CA ASP A 454 13.27 1.63 -6.37
C ASP A 454 13.33 0.15 -6.00
N ALA A 455 13.13 -0.72 -6.99
CA ALA A 455 13.24 -2.17 -6.83
C ALA A 455 14.70 -2.66 -6.73
N SER A 456 15.71 -1.77 -6.85
CA SER A 456 17.12 -2.13 -6.69
C SER A 456 17.58 -2.17 -5.23
N ILE A 457 16.78 -1.65 -4.28
CA ILE A 457 17.03 -1.72 -2.84
C ILE A 457 17.48 -3.13 -2.45
N THR A 458 18.65 -3.25 -1.83
CA THR A 458 19.17 -4.54 -1.37
C THR A 458 18.39 -5.04 -0.15
N GLU A 459 18.55 -6.31 0.18
CA GLU A 459 17.96 -6.87 1.41
C GLU A 459 18.49 -6.15 2.68
N GLU A 460 19.79 -5.83 2.71
CA GLU A 460 20.42 -5.11 3.80
C GLU A 460 19.81 -3.71 3.98
N GLU A 461 19.65 -2.96 2.89
CA GLU A 461 19.01 -1.63 2.90
C GLU A 461 17.54 -1.72 3.30
N TYR A 462 16.81 -2.72 2.81
CA TYR A 462 15.41 -2.95 3.13
C TYR A 462 15.19 -3.13 4.63
N TYR A 463 15.97 -4.00 5.26
CA TYR A 463 15.87 -4.24 6.69
C TYR A 463 16.48 -3.09 7.53
N ALA A 464 17.41 -2.31 6.98
CA ALA A 464 17.85 -1.07 7.59
C ALA A 464 16.73 -0.01 7.62
N TYR A 465 15.94 0.13 6.54
CA TYR A 465 14.74 0.97 6.53
C TYR A 465 13.68 0.49 7.53
N ALA A 466 13.51 -0.83 7.67
CA ALA A 466 12.60 -1.38 8.68
C ALA A 466 13.05 -1.00 10.10
N LEU A 467 14.33 -1.19 10.44
CA LEU A 467 14.89 -0.83 11.74
C LEU A 467 14.76 0.68 11.99
N GLU A 468 15.08 1.52 11.00
CA GLU A 468 14.91 2.98 11.09
C GLU A 468 13.45 3.35 11.39
N TRP A 469 12.49 2.68 10.75
CA TRP A 469 11.07 2.88 11.02
C TRP A 469 10.71 2.54 12.48
N PHE A 470 11.21 1.42 13.00
CA PHE A 470 10.99 1.04 14.41
C PHE A 470 11.59 2.07 15.37
N HIS A 471 12.79 2.58 15.09
CA HIS A 471 13.41 3.64 15.91
C HIS A 471 12.59 4.93 15.90
N ILE A 472 12.07 5.34 14.75
CA ILE A 472 11.26 6.57 14.66
C ILE A 472 9.93 6.43 15.39
N VAL A 473 9.29 5.26 15.30
CA VAL A 473 7.95 5.02 15.84
C VAL A 473 7.99 4.72 17.34
N TYR A 474 8.96 3.95 17.80
CA TYR A 474 9.01 3.43 19.18
C TYR A 474 10.12 4.04 20.06
N GLY A 475 11.09 4.73 19.49
CA GLY A 475 12.32 5.16 20.13
C GLY A 475 13.51 4.27 19.76
N GLU A 476 14.73 4.72 20.02
CA GLU A 476 15.93 4.00 19.57
C GLU A 476 16.09 2.66 20.33
N GLU A 477 16.11 2.69 21.67
CA GLU A 477 16.29 1.50 22.50
C GLU A 477 15.08 0.57 22.43
N SER A 478 13.87 1.06 22.70
CA SER A 478 12.62 0.26 22.55
C SER A 478 12.41 -0.26 21.13
N GLY A 479 12.85 0.49 20.12
CA GLY A 479 12.76 0.10 18.70
C GLY A 479 13.64 -1.10 18.38
N ASP A 480 14.82 -1.23 18.98
CA ASP A 480 15.70 -2.39 18.84
C ASP A 480 15.03 -3.67 19.35
N ASP A 481 14.35 -3.61 20.50
CA ASP A 481 13.64 -4.76 21.07
C ASP A 481 12.44 -5.17 20.21
N VAL A 482 11.64 -4.19 19.74
CA VAL A 482 10.51 -4.45 18.85
C VAL A 482 11.00 -5.03 17.52
N TYR A 483 12.09 -4.51 16.96
CA TYR A 483 12.69 -5.03 15.75
C TYR A 483 13.24 -6.44 15.94
N THR A 484 13.87 -6.72 17.07
CA THR A 484 14.34 -8.07 17.42
C THR A 484 13.18 -9.06 17.43
N TYR A 485 12.08 -8.70 18.08
CA TYR A 485 10.87 -9.50 18.08
C TYR A 485 10.30 -9.70 16.67
N PHE A 486 10.24 -8.65 15.87
CA PHE A 486 9.83 -8.70 14.47
C PHE A 486 10.66 -9.72 13.67
N ARG A 487 12.00 -9.67 13.80
CA ARG A 487 12.90 -10.63 13.13
C ARG A 487 12.75 -12.06 13.63
N MET A 488 12.38 -12.24 14.87
CA MET A 488 12.07 -13.58 15.40
C MET A 488 10.81 -14.17 14.75
N CYS A 489 9.80 -13.37 14.48
CA CYS A 489 8.61 -13.82 13.76
C CYS A 489 8.92 -14.20 12.30
N GLU A 490 9.75 -13.41 11.60
CA GLU A 490 10.26 -13.75 10.26
C GLU A 490 11.02 -15.10 10.30
N THR A 491 11.92 -15.28 11.28
CA THR A 491 12.66 -16.54 11.47
C THR A 491 11.74 -17.73 11.73
N ALA A 492 10.67 -17.54 12.52
CA ALA A 492 9.71 -18.60 12.79
C ALA A 492 8.91 -19.01 11.53
N ASN A 493 8.68 -18.08 10.62
CA ASN A 493 8.07 -18.37 9.32
C ASN A 493 9.04 -19.14 8.41
N ASP A 494 10.30 -18.70 8.33
CA ASP A 494 11.32 -19.36 7.52
C ASP A 494 11.58 -20.80 7.95
N ILE A 495 11.55 -21.06 9.26
CA ILE A 495 11.72 -22.42 9.83
C ILE A 495 10.56 -23.32 9.44
N LEU A 496 9.34 -22.78 9.41
CA LEU A 496 8.14 -23.53 9.05
C LEU A 496 8.21 -24.05 7.61
N ASP A 497 8.68 -23.21 6.67
CA ASP A 497 8.84 -23.51 5.23
C ASP A 497 7.62 -24.23 4.61
N GLU A 498 6.42 -23.92 5.09
CA GLU A 498 5.17 -24.52 4.62
C GLU A 498 4.38 -23.56 3.73
N CYS A 499 3.77 -24.12 2.68
CA CYS A 499 2.83 -23.38 1.86
C CYS A 499 1.56 -23.07 2.64
N CYS A 500 1.47 -21.90 3.21
CA CYS A 500 0.20 -21.43 3.73
C CYS A 500 -0.60 -20.73 2.63
N CYS A 501 -1.10 -21.48 1.66
CA CYS A 501 -1.92 -20.96 0.57
C CYS A 501 -3.29 -20.49 1.04
N SER A 502 -3.38 -19.76 2.16
CA SER A 502 -4.69 -19.56 2.71
C SER A 502 -4.99 -18.12 3.09
N PHE A 503 -5.63 -17.45 2.19
CA PHE A 503 -6.52 -16.35 2.51
C PHE A 503 -7.60 -16.73 3.54
N HIS A 504 -8.02 -18.00 3.57
CA HIS A 504 -9.16 -18.47 4.32
C HIS A 504 -8.82 -19.24 5.60
N HIS A 505 -7.59 -19.65 5.75
CA HIS A 505 -7.18 -20.26 7.01
C HIS A 505 -6.54 -19.16 7.83
N GLY A 506 -7.37 -18.38 8.51
CA GLY A 506 -6.92 -17.66 9.68
C GLY A 506 -6.05 -18.62 10.46
N LEU A 507 -5.09 -18.13 11.21
CA LEU A 507 -4.26 -18.97 12.04
C LEU A 507 -5.14 -20.03 12.71
N ASP A 508 -5.20 -21.22 12.14
CA ASP A 508 -5.76 -22.37 12.80
C ASP A 508 -4.67 -22.84 13.77
N TYR A 509 -4.73 -22.29 14.98
CA TYR A 509 -3.75 -22.58 16.03
C TYR A 509 -3.84 -24.01 16.55
N ALA A 510 -4.88 -24.73 16.18
CA ALA A 510 -5.12 -26.09 16.67
C ALA A 510 -4.58 -27.18 15.73
N GLY A 511 -4.04 -26.83 14.58
CA GLY A 511 -3.59 -27.81 13.59
C GLY A 511 -2.80 -27.20 12.44
N ASP A 512 -2.48 -27.89 11.49
CA ASP A 512 -1.59 -27.88 10.36
C ASP A 512 -1.35 -26.58 9.54
N HIS A 513 -1.76 -25.37 10.00
CA HIS A 513 -1.71 -24.15 9.18
C HIS A 513 -1.26 -22.87 9.92
N CYS A 514 -0.36 -23.01 10.87
CA CYS A 514 0.29 -21.87 11.50
C CYS A 514 1.33 -21.25 10.55
N MET A 515 1.35 -19.93 10.40
CA MET A 515 2.34 -19.24 9.55
C MET A 515 3.69 -19.05 10.23
N VAL A 516 3.86 -19.61 11.42
CA VAL A 516 5.10 -19.58 12.19
C VAL A 516 5.33 -20.95 12.82
N ASP A 517 6.57 -21.36 12.96
CA ASP A 517 6.92 -22.60 13.66
C ASP A 517 6.54 -22.50 15.15
N ALA A 518 5.53 -23.27 15.54
CA ALA A 518 4.98 -23.24 16.89
C ALA A 518 6.03 -23.64 17.95
N LYS A 519 6.95 -24.56 17.59
CA LYS A 519 8.00 -24.97 18.50
C LYS A 519 9.02 -23.86 18.73
N TYR A 520 9.42 -23.17 17.65
CA TYR A 520 10.33 -22.02 17.77
C TYR A 520 9.71 -20.93 18.66
N MET A 521 8.44 -20.59 18.44
CA MET A 521 7.72 -19.60 19.23
C MET A 521 7.63 -20.04 20.71
N ALA A 522 7.31 -21.31 20.97
CA ALA A 522 7.23 -21.85 22.33
C ALA A 522 8.59 -21.84 23.04
N ASP A 523 9.65 -22.24 22.35
CA ASP A 523 11.01 -22.30 22.91
C ASP A 523 11.56 -20.89 23.25
N ASN A 524 11.10 -19.85 22.54
CA ASN A 524 11.57 -18.47 22.70
C ASN A 524 10.55 -17.55 23.40
N PHE A 525 9.41 -18.07 23.86
CA PHE A 525 8.34 -17.24 24.40
C PHE A 525 8.77 -16.39 25.62
N ASP A 526 9.56 -16.96 26.52
CA ASP A 526 10.02 -16.24 27.71
C ASP A 526 10.93 -15.06 27.33
N PHE A 527 11.81 -15.23 26.34
CA PHE A 527 12.65 -14.15 25.80
C PHE A 527 11.83 -13.08 25.07
N MET A 528 10.84 -13.47 24.29
CA MET A 528 9.92 -12.52 23.63
C MET A 528 9.13 -11.69 24.64
N TYR A 529 8.77 -12.29 25.76
CA TYR A 529 8.09 -11.61 26.86
C TYR A 529 9.03 -10.62 27.58
N GLU A 530 10.31 -10.97 27.76
CA GLU A 530 11.33 -10.08 28.30
C GLU A 530 11.54 -8.86 27.38
N LEU A 531 11.69 -9.05 26.05
CA LEU A 531 11.80 -7.95 25.08
C LEU A 531 10.66 -6.94 25.21
N TYR A 532 9.44 -7.41 25.47
CA TYR A 532 8.29 -6.53 25.67
C TYR A 532 8.47 -5.65 26.92
N HIS A 533 8.90 -6.23 28.04
CA HIS A 533 9.09 -5.49 29.28
C HIS A 533 10.26 -4.52 29.18
N ASP A 534 11.36 -4.95 28.58
CA ASP A 534 12.53 -4.10 28.35
C ASP A 534 12.14 -2.90 27.49
N ALA A 535 11.45 -3.10 26.37
CA ALA A 535 10.97 -2.03 25.53
C ALA A 535 10.02 -1.05 26.26
N LEU A 536 9.16 -1.55 27.17
CA LEU A 536 8.30 -0.69 27.97
C LEU A 536 9.07 0.16 28.99
N ASP A 537 10.07 -0.44 29.63
CA ASP A 537 10.92 0.24 30.63
C ASP A 537 11.77 1.33 29.98
N GLU A 538 12.11 1.19 28.69
CA GLU A 538 12.87 2.13 27.89
C GLU A 538 12.04 3.21 27.22
N ALA A 539 10.70 3.10 27.27
CA ALA A 539 9.80 4.05 26.65
C ALA A 539 9.94 5.46 27.24
N GLU A 540 10.29 6.43 26.41
CA GLU A 540 10.54 7.81 26.81
C GLU A 540 9.26 8.65 26.99
N SER A 541 8.13 8.17 26.50
CA SER A 541 6.86 8.91 26.54
C SER A 541 5.65 7.98 26.65
N ALA A 542 4.55 8.51 27.20
CA ALA A 542 3.28 7.79 27.26
C ALA A 542 2.74 7.40 25.85
N GLY A 543 3.13 8.13 24.82
CA GLY A 543 2.79 7.80 23.43
C GLY A 543 3.53 6.57 22.93
N GLN A 544 4.83 6.46 23.22
CA GLN A 544 5.63 5.28 22.92
C GLN A 544 5.13 4.07 23.70
N GLU A 545 4.95 4.19 25.03
CA GLU A 545 4.39 3.14 25.87
C GLU A 545 3.08 2.58 25.30
N LYS A 546 2.18 3.45 24.88
CA LYS A 546 0.90 3.04 24.31
C LYS A 546 1.04 2.33 22.95
N ARG A 547 1.97 2.75 22.09
CA ARG A 547 2.28 2.05 20.83
C ARG A 547 2.87 0.66 21.10
N LEU A 548 3.80 0.58 22.05
CA LEU A 548 4.41 -0.69 22.48
C LEU A 548 3.37 -1.68 22.99
N LYS A 549 2.51 -1.25 23.91
CA LYS A 549 1.39 -2.08 24.39
C LYS A 549 0.48 -2.52 23.24
N SER A 550 0.21 -1.63 22.30
CA SER A 550 -0.59 -1.95 21.12
C SER A 550 0.09 -2.99 20.24
N TYR A 551 1.39 -2.89 20.00
CA TYR A 551 2.14 -3.84 19.20
C TYR A 551 2.21 -5.21 19.89
N PHE A 552 2.71 -5.25 21.10
CA PHE A 552 2.94 -6.49 21.82
C PHE A 552 1.65 -7.20 22.24
N SER A 553 0.54 -6.48 22.45
CA SER A 553 -0.72 -7.14 22.79
C SER A 553 -1.13 -8.19 21.76
N GLY A 554 -1.10 -7.84 20.48
CA GLY A 554 -1.42 -8.78 19.39
C GLY A 554 -0.45 -9.94 19.30
N MET A 555 0.84 -9.63 19.43
CA MET A 555 1.90 -10.62 19.29
C MET A 555 1.95 -11.58 20.48
N MET A 556 1.84 -11.08 21.69
CA MET A 556 1.77 -11.91 22.90
C MET A 556 0.54 -12.82 22.90
N TYR A 557 -0.59 -12.28 22.42
CA TYR A 557 -1.79 -13.08 22.29
C TYR A 557 -1.54 -14.33 21.42
N VAL A 558 -0.88 -14.15 20.27
CA VAL A 558 -0.50 -15.27 19.38
C VAL A 558 0.44 -16.25 20.09
N CYS A 559 1.49 -15.74 20.74
CA CYS A 559 2.43 -16.59 21.47
C CYS A 559 1.75 -17.39 22.60
N ILE A 560 0.85 -16.77 23.35
CA ILE A 560 0.06 -17.43 24.39
C ILE A 560 -0.73 -18.60 23.80
N GLY A 561 -1.37 -18.39 22.65
CA GLY A 561 -2.17 -19.44 22.04
C GLY A 561 -1.35 -20.60 21.50
N ILE A 562 -0.28 -20.33 20.80
CA ILE A 562 0.62 -21.36 20.28
C ILE A 562 1.18 -22.21 21.43
N THR A 563 1.47 -21.59 22.57
CA THR A 563 2.05 -22.28 23.73
C THR A 563 1.02 -22.80 24.73
N TYR A 564 -0.27 -22.55 24.51
CA TYR A 564 -1.35 -22.84 25.46
C TYR A 564 -1.45 -24.32 25.82
N GLU A 565 -1.41 -25.22 24.85
CA GLU A 565 -1.53 -26.65 25.08
C GLU A 565 -0.36 -27.19 25.91
N ASP A 566 0.85 -26.80 25.57
CA ASP A 566 2.06 -27.27 26.24
C ASP A 566 2.22 -26.68 27.65
N ARG A 567 2.00 -25.37 27.80
CA ARG A 567 2.31 -24.65 29.03
C ARG A 567 1.13 -24.47 29.98
N TYR A 568 -0.10 -24.41 29.46
CA TYR A 568 -1.30 -24.30 30.30
C TYR A 568 -1.99 -25.63 30.49
N THR A 569 -2.34 -26.35 29.43
CA THR A 569 -3.10 -27.62 29.56
C THR A 569 -2.23 -28.74 30.13
N ASN A 570 -1.03 -28.91 29.60
CA ASN A 570 -0.09 -29.97 30.01
C ASN A 570 0.95 -29.51 31.03
N GLY A 571 1.01 -28.22 31.32
CA GLY A 571 1.99 -27.62 32.19
C GLY A 571 1.79 -27.95 33.69
N SER A 572 2.83 -27.73 34.49
CA SER A 572 2.79 -27.76 35.95
C SER A 572 1.87 -26.65 36.49
N SER A 573 1.58 -26.73 37.81
CA SER A 573 0.79 -25.65 38.46
C SER A 573 1.46 -24.28 38.36
N ASP A 574 2.78 -24.24 38.35
CA ASP A 574 3.56 -23.01 38.31
C ASP A 574 3.56 -22.43 36.90
N GLU A 575 3.75 -23.26 35.88
CA GLU A 575 3.64 -22.85 34.47
C GLU A 575 2.25 -22.31 34.13
N ARG A 576 1.20 -23.00 34.61
CA ARG A 576 -0.19 -22.51 34.44
C ARG A 576 -0.42 -21.17 35.13
N ALA A 577 0.14 -20.94 36.30
CA ALA A 577 0.01 -19.66 36.99
C ALA A 577 0.68 -18.52 36.23
N VAL A 578 1.89 -18.76 35.70
CA VAL A 578 2.62 -17.80 34.87
C VAL A 578 1.84 -17.48 33.60
N MET A 579 1.35 -18.50 32.89
CA MET A 579 0.55 -18.29 31.68
C MET A 579 -0.74 -17.51 31.94
N ALA A 580 -1.41 -17.77 33.05
CA ALA A 580 -2.62 -17.05 33.46
C ALA A 580 -2.34 -15.56 33.78
N GLU A 581 -1.16 -15.25 34.33
CA GLU A 581 -0.72 -13.88 34.60
C GLU A 581 -0.44 -13.12 33.29
N ARG A 582 0.37 -13.69 32.41
CA ARG A 582 0.70 -13.14 31.10
C ARG A 582 -0.55 -12.91 30.24
N TYR A 583 -1.48 -13.85 30.31
CA TYR A 583 -2.75 -13.72 29.60
C TYR A 583 -3.60 -12.54 30.11
N ARG A 584 -3.69 -12.33 31.43
CA ARG A 584 -4.39 -11.15 31.98
C ARG A 584 -3.72 -9.86 31.56
N GLU A 585 -2.40 -9.82 31.60
CA GLU A 585 -1.66 -8.64 31.15
C GLU A 585 -1.93 -8.33 29.67
N CYS A 586 -1.89 -9.34 28.79
CA CYS A 586 -2.25 -9.18 27.39
C CYS A 586 -3.68 -8.65 27.21
N TYR A 587 -4.63 -9.19 27.98
CA TYR A 587 -6.01 -8.73 27.95
C TYR A 587 -6.14 -7.27 28.40
N ASP A 588 -5.49 -6.90 29.49
CA ASP A 588 -5.53 -5.55 30.01
C ASP A 588 -4.95 -4.55 29.01
N MET A 589 -3.87 -4.92 28.28
CA MET A 589 -3.32 -4.14 27.20
C MET A 589 -4.30 -3.94 26.04
N PHE A 590 -5.00 -5.00 25.63
CA PHE A 590 -6.03 -4.90 24.60
C PHE A 590 -7.12 -3.91 25.00
N VAL A 591 -7.59 -4.00 26.24
CA VAL A 591 -8.63 -3.09 26.75
C VAL A 591 -8.12 -1.66 26.86
N GLU A 592 -6.89 -1.47 27.40
CA GLU A 592 -6.28 -0.14 27.54
C GLU A 592 -6.08 0.55 26.19
N CYS A 593 -5.63 -0.20 25.20
CA CYS A 593 -5.38 0.32 23.86
C CYS A 593 -6.66 0.51 23.03
N ASN A 594 -7.82 0.19 23.60
CA ASN A 594 -9.12 0.20 22.90
C ASN A 594 -9.03 -0.55 21.55
N ARG A 595 -8.25 -1.63 21.53
CA ARG A 595 -8.12 -2.48 20.37
C ARG A 595 -9.39 -3.31 20.22
N MET A 596 -10.37 -2.72 19.61
CA MET A 596 -11.36 -3.53 18.94
C MET A 596 -10.68 -4.04 17.68
N VAL A 597 -10.31 -5.30 17.68
CA VAL A 597 -10.03 -6.02 16.45
C VAL A 597 -11.37 -6.08 15.73
N THR A 598 -11.67 -5.03 15.00
CA THR A 598 -12.78 -5.07 14.09
C THR A 598 -12.32 -5.96 12.95
N PHE A 599 -12.76 -7.22 13.01
CA PHE A 599 -12.92 -7.93 11.78
C PHE A 599 -13.87 -7.08 10.92
N GLU A 600 -13.40 -6.37 9.95
CA GLU A 600 -14.14 -6.23 8.72
C GLU A 600 -14.05 -7.59 8.01
N ALA A 601 -14.59 -8.61 8.66
CA ALA A 601 -15.11 -9.72 7.92
C ALA A 601 -16.15 -9.12 6.98
N MET A 602 -16.04 -9.43 5.70
CA MET A 602 -17.01 -9.14 4.68
C MET A 602 -18.39 -8.87 5.25
N GLU A 603 -18.96 -7.71 4.92
CA GLU A 603 -20.32 -7.27 5.16
C GLU A 603 -21.11 -8.01 6.25
N GLY A 604 -21.08 -7.53 7.48
CA GLY A 604 -22.05 -7.90 8.51
C GLY A 604 -21.55 -8.49 9.83
N ALA A 605 -20.26 -8.65 10.05
CA ALA A 605 -19.76 -9.14 11.33
C ALA A 605 -19.72 -8.02 12.38
N SER A 606 -20.38 -8.26 13.50
CA SER A 606 -20.50 -7.34 14.64
C SER A 606 -19.19 -7.22 15.41
N PRO A 607 -18.82 -6.03 15.94
CA PRO A 607 -17.62 -5.80 16.78
C PRO A 607 -17.61 -6.53 18.13
N SER A 608 -18.52 -7.46 18.37
CA SER A 608 -18.79 -8.02 19.69
C SER A 608 -17.87 -9.14 20.16
N TYR A 609 -16.83 -9.49 19.42
CA TYR A 609 -16.02 -10.69 19.75
C TYR A 609 -15.08 -10.54 20.95
N PHE A 610 -14.71 -9.32 21.33
CA PHE A 610 -13.87 -9.10 22.52
C PHE A 610 -14.62 -8.86 23.82
N ASN A 611 -15.94 -8.85 23.83
CA ASN A 611 -16.75 -8.66 25.05
C ASN A 611 -17.12 -9.98 25.78
N ALA A 612 -16.61 -11.12 25.32
CA ALA A 612 -16.77 -12.35 26.08
C ALA A 612 -15.78 -12.34 27.27
N GLU A 613 -16.28 -12.57 28.48
CA GLU A 613 -15.43 -12.87 29.64
C GLU A 613 -14.50 -14.04 29.22
N PHE A 614 -13.21 -13.79 29.25
CA PHE A 614 -12.22 -14.79 28.91
C PHE A 614 -12.27 -15.91 29.95
N ASP A 615 -12.68 -17.08 29.55
CA ASP A 615 -12.66 -18.27 30.35
C ASP A 615 -11.30 -18.94 30.17
N LEU A 616 -10.39 -18.73 31.10
CA LEU A 616 -9.06 -19.37 31.12
C LEU A 616 -9.11 -20.91 31.16
N GLU A 617 -10.28 -21.51 31.43
CA GLU A 617 -10.47 -22.95 31.35
C GLU A 617 -10.70 -23.46 29.93
N ARG A 618 -10.92 -22.55 28.96
CA ARG A 618 -11.03 -22.85 27.54
C ARG A 618 -9.85 -22.29 26.77
N ASN A 619 -9.51 -22.94 25.66
CA ASN A 619 -8.51 -22.39 24.75
C ASN A 619 -8.93 -20.98 24.33
N PRO A 620 -8.16 -19.92 24.64
CA PRO A 620 -8.52 -18.55 24.27
C PRO A 620 -8.74 -18.38 22.77
N PHE A 621 -8.22 -19.27 21.93
CA PHE A 621 -8.38 -19.25 20.48
C PHE A 621 -9.69 -19.86 19.98
N GLU A 622 -10.40 -20.67 20.77
CA GLU A 622 -11.77 -21.11 20.41
C GLU A 622 -12.75 -19.93 20.24
N TYR A 623 -12.40 -18.76 20.78
CA TYR A 623 -13.20 -17.54 20.66
C TYR A 623 -12.80 -16.60 19.52
N PHE A 624 -11.64 -16.84 18.89
CA PHE A 624 -11.07 -15.96 17.89
C PHE A 624 -11.29 -16.40 16.44
N VAL A 625 -11.74 -17.61 16.25
CA VAL A 625 -12.15 -18.11 14.94
C VAL A 625 -13.65 -18.36 14.97
N PRO A 626 -14.49 -17.38 14.67
CA PRO A 626 -15.83 -17.73 14.20
C PRO A 626 -15.61 -18.42 12.87
N ASP A 627 -16.13 -19.64 12.74
CA ASP A 627 -16.40 -20.20 11.42
C ASP A 627 -17.34 -19.23 10.68
N PRO A 628 -16.86 -18.42 9.72
CA PRO A 628 -17.70 -17.44 9.05
C PRO A 628 -18.69 -18.11 8.09
N PHE A 629 -18.55 -19.42 7.87
CA PHE A 629 -19.35 -20.17 6.91
C PHE A 629 -20.24 -21.23 7.55
N GLY A 630 -20.21 -21.40 8.91
CA GLY A 630 -21.13 -22.21 9.69
C GLY A 630 -21.60 -23.47 8.97
N GLU A 631 -20.74 -24.51 8.83
CA GLU A 631 -21.26 -25.85 8.51
C GLU A 631 -21.87 -26.52 9.74
#